data_e6ec955669544e8284a6cacc09d57a3d
#
_entry.id   e6ec955669544e8284a6cacc09d57a3d
#
_cell.length_a   1.000
_cell.length_b   1.000
_cell.length_c   1.000
_cell.angle_alpha   90.00
_cell.angle_beta   90.00
_cell.angle_gamma   90.00
#
_symmetry.space_group_name_H-M   'P 1'
#
loop_
_entity.id
_entity.type
_entity.pdbx_description
1 polymer ?
#
loop_
_entity_poly.entity_id
_entity_poly.type
_entity_poly.pdbx_seq_one_letter_code
_entity_poly.pdbx_strand_id
1 'polypeptide(L)'
;MGISAVLVCLLGVRAIRAEESGKVDGEALLLPAAMGVRIDKSGNSWDIAADGSIGRVGSSMVNHGLALELNGQEVDSFQPLMTRDGREVVVFGKPMPHLPSIEVQRRVKLVDEFGALRYVELFYNGSSRKVVLDIFLKTNFSGNYQTFVSNRGRTEPLILEAGETGIVVSPSPGQASRAFLFNLVGSKSGLRPGISSQNRFGLTFQYRISLESGESASLIHAVAQVAIPQNFDRQSLLALFEPYSLEGLAAKEDLDDWNELLINLAAEDGGPEVGNKGLEALGVERGAKDVLAIGERTRLIGTAEGSEVIAEGPYGEVTIPLRSIAAIVGNSGVGLEPRVYLRDGQIISANLSLPGMSFSQAGGGKLEINAGTLDRLVLGRAEADIDWREGGAAMIETYSGDRLRINDPAALKFSAVTAWGELPITLDQLTWLGPVGRNGAGYMLELMNGTRCRVFLGRSKVSVDTELMGNISISSVDLMQVTTIASRSR
;
A
#
# COMPACT_ATOMS: atom_id res chain seq x y z
N MET A 1 20.85 -2.40 50.98
CA MET A 1 20.93 -2.86 49.58
C MET A 1 19.53 -2.74 48.99
N GLY A 2 19.25 -1.58 48.39
CA GLY A 2 17.95 -1.29 47.81
C GLY A 2 17.95 -1.75 46.38
N ILE A 3 17.14 -2.74 46.06
CA ILE A 3 16.78 -3.10 44.67
C ILE A 3 15.84 -2.00 44.22
N SER A 4 16.37 -1.03 43.48
CA SER A 4 15.57 -0.12 42.67
C SER A 4 14.84 -0.96 41.65
N ALA A 5 13.59 -1.26 41.94
CA ALA A 5 12.64 -1.65 40.91
C ALA A 5 12.55 -0.47 39.97
N VAL A 6 13.24 -0.57 38.85
CA VAL A 6 12.95 0.26 37.66
C VAL A 6 11.54 -0.14 37.26
N LEU A 7 10.58 0.58 37.80
CA LEU A 7 9.23 0.64 37.32
C LEU A 7 9.38 1.19 35.86
N VAL A 8 9.57 0.31 34.93
CA VAL A 8 9.36 0.63 33.54
C VAL A 8 7.91 1.07 33.48
N CYS A 9 7.73 2.37 33.55
CA CYS A 9 6.50 2.96 33.06
C CYS A 9 6.34 2.52 31.62
N LEU A 10 5.78 1.36 31.42
CA LEU A 10 5.04 0.95 30.26
C LEU A 10 3.82 1.87 30.19
N LEU A 11 4.14 3.16 30.13
CA LEU A 11 3.19 4.20 29.85
C LEU A 11 2.71 4.00 28.44
N GLY A 12 1.59 3.34 28.35
CA GLY A 12 0.69 3.56 27.26
C GLY A 12 1.09 3.00 25.90
N VAL A 13 2.01 2.03 25.79
CA VAL A 13 1.92 1.10 24.70
C VAL A 13 0.69 0.25 24.99
N ARG A 14 -0.48 0.80 24.70
CA ARG A 14 -1.66 -0.02 24.48
C ARG A 14 -1.20 -1.04 23.47
N ALA A 15 -1.09 -2.30 23.92
CA ALA A 15 -1.07 -3.41 23.00
C ALA A 15 -2.12 -3.06 21.97
N ILE A 16 -1.69 -2.96 20.69
CA ILE A 16 -2.59 -2.59 19.59
C ILE A 16 -3.76 -3.52 19.77
N ARG A 17 -4.89 -2.96 20.18
CA ARG A 17 -6.07 -3.70 20.57
C ARG A 17 -6.60 -4.43 19.35
N ALA A 18 -6.26 -5.71 19.23
CA ALA A 18 -7.14 -6.70 18.67
C ALA A 18 -8.26 -6.98 19.71
N GLU A 19 -9.00 -5.95 20.11
CA GLU A 19 -10.15 -6.06 20.97
C GLU A 19 -11.41 -6.03 20.12
N GLU A 20 -11.68 -7.16 19.48
CA GLU A 20 -13.03 -7.64 19.18
C GLU A 20 -13.11 -8.94 18.39
N SER A 21 -12.06 -9.75 18.35
CA SER A 21 -12.25 -11.18 18.06
C SER A 21 -11.61 -11.99 19.17
N GLY A 22 -12.44 -12.70 19.90
CA GLY A 22 -12.14 -13.34 21.15
C GLY A 22 -10.91 -14.25 21.09
N LYS A 23 -10.13 -14.22 22.17
CA LYS A 23 -8.98 -15.02 22.54
C LYS A 23 -7.66 -14.64 21.89
N VAL A 24 -7.01 -13.60 22.39
CA VAL A 24 -5.56 -13.61 22.47
C VAL A 24 -5.18 -14.34 23.76
N ASP A 25 -5.04 -15.64 23.70
CA ASP A 25 -4.37 -16.42 24.73
C ASP A 25 -2.86 -16.13 24.62
N GLY A 26 -2.34 -15.35 25.56
CA GLY A 26 -0.94 -15.16 25.82
C GLY A 26 -0.30 -13.98 25.09
N GLU A 27 -0.29 -12.80 25.73
CA GLU A 27 0.78 -11.85 25.50
C GLU A 27 2.10 -12.57 25.68
N ALA A 28 2.80 -12.85 24.57
CA ALA A 28 4.12 -13.44 24.61
C ALA A 28 5.00 -12.51 25.42
N LEU A 29 5.45 -12.94 26.61
CA LEU A 29 6.31 -12.16 27.46
C LEU A 29 7.56 -11.75 26.67
N LEU A 30 7.68 -10.46 26.35
CA LEU A 30 8.84 -9.90 25.67
C LEU A 30 9.95 -9.63 26.69
N LEU A 31 11.16 -10.06 26.37
CA LEU A 31 12.36 -9.89 27.19
C LEU A 31 13.32 -8.94 26.47
N PRO A 32 14.20 -8.23 27.19
CA PRO A 32 15.27 -7.46 26.53
C PRO A 32 16.05 -8.34 25.56
N ALA A 33 16.23 -7.89 24.32
CA ALA A 33 16.93 -8.66 23.32
C ALA A 33 18.44 -8.69 23.59
N ALA A 34 19.01 -9.88 23.60
CA ALA A 34 20.44 -10.06 23.46
C ALA A 34 20.77 -10.05 21.96
N MET A 35 21.24 -8.89 21.48
CA MET A 35 21.63 -8.72 20.08
C MET A 35 22.94 -9.45 19.80
N GLY A 36 23.09 -9.99 18.60
CA GLY A 36 24.30 -10.71 18.20
C GLY A 36 24.12 -11.40 16.86
N VAL A 37 25.24 -11.90 16.33
CA VAL A 37 25.27 -12.64 15.08
C VAL A 37 24.57 -14.00 15.26
N ARG A 38 23.62 -14.30 14.40
CA ARG A 38 22.93 -15.58 14.30
C ARG A 38 23.42 -16.32 13.08
N ILE A 39 23.45 -17.64 13.15
CA ILE A 39 23.89 -18.50 12.03
C ILE A 39 22.71 -19.39 11.65
N ASP A 40 22.31 -19.35 10.38
CA ASP A 40 21.28 -20.24 9.85
C ASP A 40 21.81 -21.65 9.56
N LYS A 41 20.91 -22.57 9.23
CA LYS A 41 21.24 -23.97 8.90
C LYS A 41 22.17 -24.13 7.70
N SER A 42 22.20 -23.13 6.81
CA SER A 42 23.10 -23.09 5.64
C SER A 42 24.48 -22.50 5.97
N GLY A 43 24.71 -22.14 7.23
CA GLY A 43 25.96 -21.54 7.69
C GLY A 43 26.11 -20.05 7.35
N ASN A 44 25.04 -19.38 6.88
CA ASN A 44 25.10 -17.93 6.67
C ASN A 44 24.95 -17.21 8.02
N SER A 45 25.75 -16.17 8.21
CA SER A 45 25.64 -15.32 9.41
C SER A 45 24.67 -14.16 9.16
N TRP A 46 23.92 -13.81 10.20
CA TRP A 46 22.95 -12.72 10.22
C TRP A 46 23.19 -11.85 11.46
N ASP A 47 23.50 -10.60 11.23
CA ASP A 47 23.61 -9.58 12.29
C ASP A 47 22.37 -8.69 12.22
N ILE A 48 21.56 -8.69 13.30
CA ILE A 48 20.35 -7.87 13.40
C ILE A 48 20.70 -6.70 14.30
N ALA A 49 20.64 -5.49 13.76
CA ALA A 49 20.90 -4.26 14.48
C ALA A 49 19.75 -3.91 15.44
N ALA A 50 19.97 -2.96 16.35
CA ALA A 50 18.99 -2.57 17.35
C ALA A 50 17.69 -1.99 16.79
N ASP A 51 17.72 -1.42 15.60
CA ASP A 51 16.56 -0.93 14.85
C ASP A 51 15.87 -2.04 14.03
N GLY A 52 16.34 -3.29 14.15
CA GLY A 52 15.87 -4.44 13.39
C GLY A 52 16.41 -4.51 11.96
N SER A 53 17.23 -3.58 11.51
CA SER A 53 17.89 -3.68 10.19
C SER A 53 18.92 -4.81 10.17
N ILE A 54 19.34 -5.23 8.97
CA ILE A 54 20.46 -6.14 8.81
C ILE A 54 21.75 -5.33 9.01
N GLY A 55 22.50 -5.63 10.03
CA GLY A 55 23.81 -5.07 10.27
C GLY A 55 24.84 -5.58 9.26
N ARG A 56 26.10 -5.40 9.57
CA ARG A 56 27.20 -5.90 8.73
C ARG A 56 27.31 -7.42 8.85
N VAL A 57 27.01 -8.11 7.77
CA VAL A 57 27.02 -9.57 7.73
C VAL A 57 28.33 -10.07 7.15
N GLY A 58 29.27 -10.46 7.99
CA GLY A 58 30.50 -11.19 7.65
C GLY A 58 31.17 -10.79 6.33
N SER A 59 31.35 -11.76 5.41
CA SER A 59 31.83 -11.55 4.05
C SER A 59 30.75 -11.10 3.07
N SER A 60 29.56 -10.73 3.58
CA SER A 60 28.45 -10.33 2.71
C SER A 60 28.62 -8.92 2.20
N MET A 61 27.95 -8.66 1.09
CA MET A 61 27.93 -7.33 0.49
C MET A 61 27.02 -6.34 1.25
N VAL A 62 26.14 -6.80 2.14
CA VAL A 62 25.23 -5.91 2.88
C VAL A 62 25.94 -5.31 4.10
N ASN A 63 25.89 -4.00 4.20
CA ASN A 63 26.44 -3.25 5.31
C ASN A 63 25.34 -2.69 6.23
N HIS A 64 24.18 -2.35 5.66
CA HIS A 64 22.98 -1.90 6.38
C HIS A 64 21.77 -2.24 5.52
N GLY A 65 21.03 -3.28 5.89
CA GLY A 65 19.96 -3.81 5.04
C GLY A 65 18.57 -3.62 5.64
N LEU A 66 17.62 -3.27 4.80
CA LEU A 66 16.23 -3.04 5.16
C LEU A 66 16.04 -2.02 6.30
N ALA A 67 16.87 -0.97 6.37
CA ALA A 67 16.61 0.15 7.25
C ALA A 67 15.25 0.80 6.91
N LEU A 68 14.42 1.03 7.93
CA LEU A 68 13.07 1.54 7.76
C LEU A 68 13.04 3.07 7.86
N GLU A 69 12.48 3.73 6.86
CA GLU A 69 12.15 5.14 6.89
C GLU A 69 10.67 5.35 6.59
N LEU A 70 10.05 6.33 7.25
CA LEU A 70 8.69 6.79 6.96
C LEU A 70 8.72 8.25 6.54
N ASN A 71 8.07 8.56 5.42
CA ASN A 71 7.99 9.91 4.87
C ASN A 71 9.37 10.60 4.79
N GLY A 72 10.42 9.80 4.53
CA GLY A 72 11.79 10.27 4.35
C GLY A 72 12.59 10.48 5.64
N GLN A 73 12.09 10.09 6.79
CA GLN A 73 12.82 10.06 8.06
C GLN A 73 13.03 8.62 8.53
N GLU A 74 14.24 8.35 9.00
CA GLU A 74 14.57 7.07 9.63
C GLU A 74 13.75 6.88 10.90
N VAL A 75 13.29 5.66 11.13
CA VAL A 75 12.52 5.32 12.33
C VAL A 75 13.48 5.01 13.46
N ASP A 76 13.65 5.97 14.38
CA ASP A 76 14.33 5.69 15.63
C ASP A 76 13.57 4.62 16.43
N SER A 77 14.29 3.76 17.14
CA SER A 77 13.72 2.67 17.92
C SER A 77 13.97 2.80 19.41
N PHE A 78 13.08 2.18 20.20
CA PHE A 78 13.35 1.86 21.59
C PHE A 78 14.31 0.65 21.67
N GLN A 79 14.73 0.30 22.90
CA GLN A 79 15.52 -0.90 23.11
C GLN A 79 14.80 -2.13 22.52
N PRO A 80 15.46 -2.93 21.68
CA PRO A 80 14.83 -4.09 21.09
C PRO A 80 14.48 -5.13 22.14
N LEU A 81 13.35 -5.77 21.94
CA LEU A 81 12.86 -6.89 22.75
C LEU A 81 12.95 -8.20 21.96
N MET A 82 12.80 -9.30 22.62
CA MET A 82 12.84 -10.63 22.04
C MET A 82 11.71 -11.48 22.62
N THR A 83 11.10 -12.31 21.79
CA THR A 83 10.15 -13.32 22.24
C THR A 83 10.82 -14.30 23.19
N ARG A 84 10.04 -14.89 24.12
CA ARG A 84 10.56 -15.81 25.16
C ARG A 84 11.33 -17.00 24.59
N ASP A 85 10.96 -17.47 23.44
CA ASP A 85 11.63 -18.56 22.73
C ASP A 85 12.96 -18.12 22.07
N GLY A 86 13.28 -16.82 22.14
CA GLY A 86 14.50 -16.24 21.58
C GLY A 86 14.55 -16.20 20.04
N ARG A 87 13.44 -16.49 19.35
CA ARG A 87 13.43 -16.64 17.89
C ARG A 87 13.15 -15.36 17.15
N GLU A 88 12.42 -14.41 17.74
CA GLU A 88 12.00 -13.20 17.09
C GLU A 88 12.41 -11.95 17.88
N VAL A 89 13.01 -11.00 17.18
CA VAL A 89 13.31 -9.66 17.69
C VAL A 89 12.13 -8.75 17.39
N VAL A 90 11.68 -8.02 18.38
CA VAL A 90 10.59 -7.05 18.30
C VAL A 90 11.12 -5.66 18.62
N VAL A 91 10.95 -4.76 17.68
CA VAL A 91 11.42 -3.38 17.74
C VAL A 91 10.24 -2.45 17.67
N PHE A 92 10.11 -1.54 18.64
CA PHE A 92 9.10 -0.48 18.65
C PHE A 92 9.74 0.82 18.20
N GLY A 93 9.12 1.48 17.23
CA GLY A 93 9.53 2.81 16.79
C GLY A 93 9.22 3.86 17.84
N LYS A 94 10.11 4.86 17.97
CA LYS A 94 9.83 6.04 18.76
C LYS A 94 8.87 6.96 18.01
N PRO A 95 8.06 7.75 18.73
CA PRO A 95 7.21 8.76 18.09
C PRO A 95 8.03 9.71 17.21
N MET A 96 7.60 9.90 15.98
CA MET A 96 8.25 10.79 15.04
C MET A 96 7.61 12.19 15.07
N PRO A 97 8.39 13.29 15.11
CA PRO A 97 7.83 14.64 15.23
C PRO A 97 6.80 15.02 14.17
N HIS A 98 6.95 14.52 12.95
CA HIS A 98 6.05 14.79 11.82
C HIS A 98 4.90 13.78 11.68
N LEU A 99 4.97 12.66 12.41
CA LEU A 99 3.97 11.59 12.44
C LEU A 99 3.74 11.11 13.89
N PRO A 100 3.39 12.01 14.84
CA PRO A 100 3.41 11.70 16.25
C PRO A 100 2.40 10.63 16.69
N SER A 101 1.38 10.40 15.88
CA SER A 101 0.33 9.41 16.17
C SER A 101 0.47 8.13 15.36
N ILE A 102 1.55 7.98 14.60
CA ILE A 102 1.84 6.72 13.90
C ILE A 102 2.71 5.86 14.84
N GLU A 103 2.17 4.70 15.16
CA GLU A 103 2.91 3.68 15.88
C GLU A 103 3.51 2.68 14.90
N VAL A 104 4.75 2.30 15.15
CA VAL A 104 5.50 1.37 14.29
C VAL A 104 6.00 0.23 15.14
N GLN A 105 5.77 -0.99 14.69
CA GLN A 105 6.37 -2.19 15.24
C GLN A 105 7.02 -3.00 14.13
N ARG A 106 8.26 -3.37 14.33
CA ARG A 106 9.01 -4.25 13.43
C ARG A 106 9.29 -5.57 14.13
N ARG A 107 9.03 -6.67 13.46
CA ARG A 107 9.31 -8.01 13.96
C ARG A 107 10.26 -8.71 12.99
N VAL A 108 11.38 -9.21 13.51
CA VAL A 108 12.44 -9.83 12.71
C VAL A 108 12.70 -11.23 13.23
N LYS A 109 12.51 -12.23 12.40
CA LYS A 109 12.68 -13.64 12.74
C LYS A 109 13.63 -14.33 11.77
N LEU A 110 14.62 -15.04 12.30
CA LEU A 110 15.40 -15.97 11.50
C LEU A 110 14.58 -17.25 11.35
N VAL A 111 14.15 -17.54 10.13
CA VAL A 111 13.42 -18.78 9.80
C VAL A 111 14.47 -19.82 9.40
N ASP A 112 14.93 -20.58 10.39
CA ASP A 112 16.03 -21.53 10.26
C ASP A 112 15.85 -22.55 9.14
N GLU A 113 14.59 -22.98 8.90
CA GLU A 113 14.27 -23.97 7.87
C GLU A 113 14.68 -23.51 6.47
N PHE A 114 14.55 -22.20 6.23
CA PHE A 114 14.82 -21.57 4.93
C PHE A 114 16.14 -20.82 4.88
N GLY A 115 16.77 -20.53 6.03
CA GLY A 115 17.95 -19.68 6.09
C GLY A 115 17.64 -18.23 5.65
N ALA A 116 16.48 -17.74 6.01
CA ALA A 116 16.01 -16.40 5.65
C ALA A 116 15.60 -15.59 6.87
N LEU A 117 15.79 -14.29 6.83
CA LEU A 117 15.16 -13.35 7.74
C LEU A 117 13.78 -12.99 7.21
N ARG A 118 12.74 -13.21 8.03
CA ARG A 118 11.40 -12.71 7.82
C ARG A 118 11.20 -11.42 8.61
N TYR A 119 10.67 -10.42 7.96
CA TYR A 119 10.26 -9.13 8.52
C TYR A 119 8.74 -9.02 8.50
N VAL A 120 8.15 -8.51 9.57
CA VAL A 120 6.78 -8.00 9.58
C VAL A 120 6.84 -6.57 10.13
N GLU A 121 6.42 -5.62 9.30
CA GLU A 121 6.32 -4.21 9.65
C GLU A 121 4.85 -3.90 9.93
N LEU A 122 4.53 -3.48 11.15
CA LEU A 122 3.19 -3.07 11.53
C LEU A 122 3.13 -1.56 11.68
N PHE A 123 2.10 -0.97 11.10
CA PHE A 123 1.80 0.46 11.20
C PHE A 123 0.40 0.64 11.75
N TYR A 124 0.23 1.52 12.74
CA TYR A 124 -1.05 1.88 13.30
C TYR A 124 -1.23 3.40 13.27
N ASN A 125 -2.38 3.86 12.80
CA ASN A 125 -2.74 5.26 12.79
C ASN A 125 -3.60 5.61 14.02
N GLY A 126 -2.99 6.05 15.10
CA GLY A 126 -3.69 6.52 16.31
C GLY A 126 -4.25 7.95 16.19
N SER A 127 -4.12 8.61 15.03
CA SER A 127 -4.68 9.95 14.84
C SER A 127 -6.17 9.88 14.50
N SER A 128 -6.86 11.01 14.59
CA SER A 128 -8.27 11.15 14.21
C SER A 128 -8.49 11.36 12.71
N ARG A 129 -7.46 11.27 11.87
CA ARG A 129 -7.50 11.54 10.44
C ARG A 129 -6.77 10.48 9.64
N LYS A 130 -7.11 10.36 8.37
CA LYS A 130 -6.36 9.56 7.39
C LYS A 130 -4.92 10.05 7.28
N VAL A 131 -3.98 9.12 7.26
CA VAL A 131 -2.56 9.39 7.06
C VAL A 131 -2.06 8.58 5.87
N VAL A 132 -1.25 9.22 5.02
CA VAL A 132 -0.52 8.55 3.93
C VAL A 132 0.91 8.34 4.38
N LEU A 133 1.38 7.12 4.28
CA LEU A 133 2.74 6.73 4.61
C LEU A 133 3.50 6.34 3.35
N ASP A 134 4.60 7.03 3.10
CA ASP A 134 5.65 6.58 2.19
C ASP A 134 6.67 5.77 3.01
N ILE A 135 6.70 4.47 2.78
CA ILE A 135 7.54 3.51 3.51
C ILE A 135 8.73 3.17 2.64
N PHE A 136 9.93 3.37 3.16
CA PHE A 136 11.17 3.05 2.46
C PHE A 136 11.94 2.01 3.24
N LEU A 137 12.29 0.92 2.56
CA LEU A 137 13.22 -0.09 3.06
C LEU A 137 14.54 0.10 2.31
N LYS A 138 15.55 0.61 3.01
CA LYS A 138 16.84 0.93 2.41
C LYS A 138 17.85 -0.16 2.70
N THR A 139 18.62 -0.53 1.70
CA THR A 139 19.72 -1.46 1.82
C THR A 139 20.98 -0.83 1.24
N ASN A 140 22.02 -0.71 2.05
CA ASN A 140 23.32 -0.25 1.64
C ASN A 140 24.27 -1.46 1.52
N PHE A 141 25.10 -1.42 0.49
CA PHE A 141 26.11 -2.45 0.22
C PHE A 141 27.50 -1.92 0.55
N SER A 142 28.38 -2.81 1.02
CA SER A 142 29.78 -2.50 1.30
C SER A 142 30.65 -2.34 0.04
N GLY A 143 30.07 -2.65 -1.12
CA GLY A 143 30.66 -2.50 -2.44
C GLY A 143 29.59 -2.46 -3.51
N ASN A 144 30.00 -2.26 -4.77
CA ASN A 144 29.05 -2.26 -5.88
C ASN A 144 28.46 -3.64 -6.09
N TYR A 145 27.16 -3.71 -6.32
CA TYR A 145 26.56 -4.91 -6.90
C TYR A 145 26.71 -4.89 -8.43
N GLN A 146 26.75 -6.08 -9.04
CA GLN A 146 26.84 -6.21 -10.49
C GLN A 146 25.52 -5.88 -11.16
N THR A 147 24.47 -6.53 -10.69
CA THR A 147 23.09 -6.37 -11.20
C THR A 147 22.07 -6.85 -10.17
N PHE A 148 20.82 -6.48 -10.36
CA PHE A 148 19.69 -7.14 -9.71
C PHE A 148 18.64 -7.53 -10.74
N VAL A 149 17.98 -8.66 -10.51
CA VAL A 149 17.06 -9.28 -11.46
C VAL A 149 15.81 -9.74 -10.73
N SER A 150 14.63 -9.48 -11.28
CA SER A 150 13.39 -9.99 -10.70
C SER A 150 13.29 -11.52 -10.79
N ASN A 151 12.40 -12.13 -10.00
CA ASN A 151 12.12 -13.57 -10.07
C ASN A 151 11.57 -14.03 -11.44
N ARG A 152 11.27 -13.13 -12.36
CA ARG A 152 10.87 -13.42 -13.75
C ARG A 152 11.93 -13.08 -14.79
N GLY A 153 13.12 -12.67 -14.36
CA GLY A 153 14.27 -12.41 -15.25
C GLY A 153 14.36 -10.98 -15.77
N ARG A 154 13.53 -10.04 -15.29
CA ARG A 154 13.72 -8.63 -15.64
C ARG A 154 14.92 -8.05 -14.93
N THR A 155 15.82 -7.48 -15.71
CA THR A 155 17.02 -6.82 -15.19
C THR A 155 16.68 -5.40 -14.73
N GLU A 156 17.15 -5.07 -13.54
CA GLU A 156 17.02 -3.75 -12.90
C GLU A 156 15.59 -3.18 -12.97
N PRO A 157 14.54 -3.93 -12.51
CA PRO A 157 13.19 -3.46 -12.53
C PRO A 157 13.04 -2.25 -11.59
N LEU A 158 12.31 -1.23 -12.05
CA LEU A 158 12.00 -0.03 -11.23
C LEU A 158 10.75 -0.23 -10.37
N ILE A 159 9.92 -1.19 -10.72
CA ILE A 159 8.75 -1.63 -9.98
C ILE A 159 8.55 -3.13 -10.25
N LEU A 160 8.05 -3.87 -9.28
CA LEU A 160 7.68 -5.27 -9.50
C LEU A 160 6.34 -5.36 -10.24
N GLU A 161 6.31 -6.10 -11.34
CA GLU A 161 5.09 -6.35 -12.12
C GLU A 161 4.23 -7.46 -11.52
N ALA A 162 3.01 -7.62 -12.04
CA ALA A 162 2.11 -8.68 -11.63
C ALA A 162 2.77 -10.07 -11.74
N GLY A 163 2.76 -10.81 -10.63
CA GLY A 163 3.41 -12.10 -10.49
C GLY A 163 4.93 -12.05 -10.28
N GLU A 164 5.56 -10.87 -10.23
CA GLU A 164 6.89 -10.71 -9.67
C GLU A 164 6.77 -10.52 -8.17
N THR A 165 7.63 -11.20 -7.40
CA THR A 165 7.56 -11.19 -5.94
C THR A 165 8.77 -10.53 -5.29
N GLY A 166 9.88 -10.43 -6.02
CA GLY A 166 11.11 -9.88 -5.48
C GLY A 166 12.24 -9.84 -6.48
N ILE A 167 13.43 -9.55 -5.96
CA ILE A 167 14.68 -9.45 -6.74
C ILE A 167 15.79 -10.27 -6.11
N VAL A 168 16.72 -10.73 -6.93
CA VAL A 168 18.02 -11.24 -6.52
C VAL A 168 19.10 -10.24 -6.92
N VAL A 169 19.97 -9.90 -5.98
CA VAL A 169 21.07 -8.94 -6.15
C VAL A 169 22.39 -9.69 -6.18
N SER A 170 23.11 -9.61 -7.29
CA SER A 170 24.40 -10.23 -7.46
C SER A 170 25.53 -9.30 -7.05
N PRO A 171 26.50 -9.76 -6.24
CA PRO A 171 27.71 -9.00 -5.97
C PRO A 171 28.57 -8.85 -7.23
N SER A 172 29.42 -7.84 -7.25
CA SER A 172 30.48 -7.75 -8.26
C SER A 172 31.51 -8.87 -8.05
N PRO A 173 32.14 -9.35 -9.12
CA PRO A 173 33.14 -10.43 -9.03
C PRO A 173 34.20 -10.15 -7.98
N GLY A 174 34.44 -11.13 -7.09
CA GLY A 174 35.43 -11.03 -6.03
C GLY A 174 35.03 -10.28 -4.76
N GLN A 175 33.82 -9.70 -4.70
CA GLN A 175 33.39 -8.95 -3.52
C GLN A 175 32.66 -9.81 -2.49
N ALA A 176 31.85 -10.79 -2.91
CA ALA A 176 31.13 -11.69 -2.02
C ALA A 176 30.87 -13.04 -2.69
N SER A 177 30.66 -14.07 -1.87
CA SER A 177 30.42 -15.45 -2.34
C SER A 177 28.92 -15.78 -2.43
N ARG A 178 28.05 -14.88 -2.01
CA ARG A 178 26.61 -15.06 -1.96
C ARG A 178 25.89 -13.88 -2.59
N ALA A 179 24.76 -14.16 -3.23
CA ALA A 179 23.79 -13.18 -3.66
C ALA A 179 22.75 -12.95 -2.55
N PHE A 180 22.07 -11.80 -2.58
CA PHE A 180 20.95 -11.50 -1.71
C PHE A 180 19.65 -11.59 -2.49
N LEU A 181 18.72 -12.38 -1.98
CA LEU A 181 17.36 -12.48 -2.47
C LEU A 181 16.46 -11.66 -1.53
N PHE A 182 15.72 -10.71 -2.10
CA PHE A 182 14.69 -9.94 -1.41
C PHE A 182 13.34 -10.36 -1.96
N ASN A 183 12.50 -10.98 -1.15
CA ASN A 183 11.11 -11.26 -1.48
C ASN A 183 10.24 -10.21 -0.78
N LEU A 184 9.57 -9.38 -1.55
CA LEU A 184 9.02 -8.10 -1.11
C LEU A 184 7.49 -8.06 -1.13
N VAL A 185 6.87 -8.95 -1.91
CA VAL A 185 5.43 -8.91 -2.16
C VAL A 185 4.92 -10.28 -2.57
N GLY A 186 3.69 -10.60 -2.19
CA GLY A 186 3.01 -11.80 -2.65
C GLY A 186 2.76 -11.80 -4.16
N SER A 187 2.69 -12.98 -4.74
CA SER A 187 2.57 -13.14 -6.20
C SER A 187 1.31 -12.49 -6.79
N LYS A 188 0.26 -12.43 -5.99
CA LYS A 188 -1.06 -11.89 -6.36
C LYS A 188 -1.36 -10.51 -5.78
N SER A 189 -0.49 -9.96 -4.95
CA SER A 189 -0.72 -8.65 -4.33
C SER A 189 -0.80 -7.54 -5.37
N GLY A 190 -1.69 -6.58 -5.17
CA GLY A 190 -1.76 -5.34 -5.93
C GLY A 190 -0.78 -4.27 -5.45
N LEU A 191 -0.38 -4.33 -4.17
CA LEU A 191 0.59 -3.40 -3.61
C LEU A 191 2.01 -3.76 -4.08
N ARG A 192 2.56 -2.99 -5.02
CA ARG A 192 3.86 -3.24 -5.63
C ARG A 192 4.89 -2.21 -5.20
N PRO A 193 6.05 -2.62 -4.66
CA PRO A 193 7.08 -1.66 -4.31
C PRO A 193 7.76 -1.08 -5.55
N GLY A 194 8.00 0.23 -5.51
CA GLY A 194 8.98 0.87 -6.38
C GLY A 194 10.39 0.48 -5.95
N ILE A 195 11.32 0.38 -6.91
CA ILE A 195 12.71 0.03 -6.66
C ILE A 195 13.60 1.13 -7.22
N SER A 196 14.47 1.68 -6.40
CA SER A 196 15.46 2.65 -6.84
C SER A 196 16.87 2.23 -6.44
N SER A 197 17.83 2.47 -7.34
CA SER A 197 19.24 2.19 -7.15
C SER A 197 20.00 3.47 -6.82
N GLN A 198 20.93 3.39 -5.87
CA GLN A 198 21.84 4.48 -5.52
C GLN A 198 23.26 4.12 -6.00
N ASN A 199 23.57 4.45 -7.27
CA ASN A 199 24.90 4.27 -7.86
C ASN A 199 25.49 2.86 -7.64
N ARG A 200 24.67 1.82 -7.58
CA ARG A 200 25.05 0.42 -7.28
C ARG A 200 25.63 0.19 -5.88
N PHE A 201 25.54 1.15 -4.98
CA PHE A 201 25.91 0.98 -3.57
C PHE A 201 24.70 0.80 -2.65
N GLY A 202 23.50 0.96 -3.16
CA GLY A 202 22.29 0.81 -2.38
C GLY A 202 21.06 0.59 -3.22
N LEU A 203 20.06 -0.03 -2.61
CA LEU A 203 18.72 -0.21 -3.13
C LEU A 203 17.71 0.32 -2.11
N THR A 204 16.65 0.92 -2.62
CA THR A 204 15.51 1.35 -1.81
C THR A 204 14.25 0.75 -2.39
N PHE A 205 13.47 0.09 -1.55
CA PHE A 205 12.13 -0.40 -1.87
C PHE A 205 11.12 0.57 -1.26
N GLN A 206 10.22 1.07 -2.08
CA GLN A 206 9.25 2.08 -1.67
C GLN A 206 7.83 1.52 -1.78
N TYR A 207 7.08 1.58 -0.67
CA TYR A 207 5.65 1.35 -0.64
C TYR A 207 4.94 2.65 -0.29
N ARG A 208 3.71 2.78 -0.74
CA ARG A 208 2.83 3.86 -0.33
C ARG A 208 1.52 3.27 0.11
N ILE A 209 1.13 3.56 1.34
CA ILE A 209 -0.11 3.07 1.94
C ILE A 209 -0.91 4.23 2.54
N SER A 210 -2.20 4.03 2.69
CA SER A 210 -3.08 4.95 3.40
C SER A 210 -3.69 4.23 4.58
N LEU A 211 -3.70 4.87 5.73
CA LEU A 211 -4.32 4.35 6.94
C LEU A 211 -5.40 5.33 7.40
N GLU A 212 -6.62 4.85 7.52
CA GLU A 212 -7.70 5.60 8.15
C GLU A 212 -7.45 5.77 9.67
N SER A 213 -8.24 6.60 10.34
CA SER A 213 -8.17 6.75 11.80
C SER A 213 -8.43 5.43 12.49
N GLY A 214 -7.50 5.00 13.36
CA GLY A 214 -7.59 3.73 14.09
C GLY A 214 -7.25 2.49 13.26
N GLU A 215 -6.85 2.64 12.00
CA GLU A 215 -6.51 1.53 11.12
C GLU A 215 -5.07 1.04 11.33
N SER A 216 -4.89 -0.27 11.18
CA SER A 216 -3.59 -0.94 11.13
C SER A 216 -3.36 -1.59 9.79
N ALA A 217 -2.10 -1.61 9.35
CA ALA A 217 -1.67 -2.41 8.20
C ALA A 217 -0.28 -2.99 8.45
N SER A 218 -0.01 -4.13 7.83
CA SER A 218 1.28 -4.79 7.93
C SER A 218 1.86 -5.10 6.56
N LEU A 219 3.19 -5.05 6.48
CA LEU A 219 3.96 -5.53 5.33
C LEU A 219 4.82 -6.73 5.78
N ILE A 220 4.90 -7.75 4.95
CA ILE A 220 5.81 -8.88 5.17
C ILE A 220 6.91 -8.89 4.09
N HIS A 221 8.13 -9.15 4.51
CA HIS A 221 9.29 -9.28 3.61
C HIS A 221 10.14 -10.47 4.03
N ALA A 222 10.88 -11.01 3.08
CA ALA A 222 11.91 -12.01 3.38
C ALA A 222 13.22 -11.68 2.67
N VAL A 223 14.33 -11.93 3.37
CA VAL A 223 15.67 -11.78 2.83
C VAL A 223 16.44 -13.06 3.05
N ALA A 224 17.06 -13.57 2.00
CA ALA A 224 17.89 -14.76 2.06
C ALA A 224 19.27 -14.52 1.44
N GLN A 225 20.28 -15.20 1.98
CA GLN A 225 21.61 -15.32 1.36
C GLN A 225 21.65 -16.59 0.52
N VAL A 226 21.69 -16.43 -0.80
CA VAL A 226 21.61 -17.54 -1.75
C VAL A 226 22.92 -17.71 -2.53
N ALA A 227 23.13 -18.89 -3.10
CA ALA A 227 24.21 -19.07 -4.06
C ALA A 227 24.03 -18.11 -5.23
N ILE A 228 25.13 -17.58 -5.78
CA ILE A 228 25.05 -16.71 -6.95
C ILE A 228 24.51 -17.55 -8.11
N PRO A 229 23.37 -17.15 -8.73
CA PRO A 229 22.81 -17.89 -9.84
C PRO A 229 23.81 -17.95 -11.00
N GLN A 230 24.02 -19.14 -11.57
CA GLN A 230 24.84 -19.30 -12.77
C GLN A 230 24.13 -18.77 -14.01
N ASN A 231 22.79 -18.90 -14.02
CA ASN A 231 21.92 -18.42 -15.08
C ASN A 231 20.79 -17.57 -14.47
N PHE A 232 20.46 -16.49 -15.13
CA PHE A 232 19.34 -15.61 -14.77
C PHE A 232 18.13 -15.85 -15.67
N ASP A 233 17.97 -17.10 -16.17
CA ASP A 233 16.75 -17.46 -16.89
C ASP A 233 15.55 -17.56 -15.93
N ARG A 234 14.37 -17.40 -16.48
CA ARG A 234 13.11 -17.37 -15.72
C ARG A 234 12.88 -18.61 -14.88
N GLN A 235 13.19 -19.80 -15.39
CA GLN A 235 12.94 -21.05 -14.70
C GLN A 235 13.84 -21.21 -13.49
N SER A 236 15.12 -20.93 -13.64
CA SER A 236 16.11 -20.96 -12.57
C SER A 236 15.78 -19.95 -11.47
N LEU A 237 15.32 -18.75 -11.85
CA LEU A 237 14.92 -17.72 -10.89
C LEU A 237 13.65 -18.08 -10.15
N LEU A 238 12.61 -18.59 -10.82
CA LEU A 238 11.41 -19.05 -10.14
C LEU A 238 11.70 -20.14 -9.11
N ALA A 239 12.53 -21.14 -9.47
CA ALA A 239 12.94 -22.18 -8.54
C ALA A 239 13.76 -21.65 -7.36
N LEU A 240 14.58 -20.60 -7.58
CA LEU A 240 15.33 -19.92 -6.52
C LEU A 240 14.43 -19.21 -5.51
N PHE A 241 13.33 -18.61 -5.96
CA PHE A 241 12.39 -17.87 -5.12
C PHE A 241 11.34 -18.74 -4.41
N GLU A 242 11.04 -19.92 -4.95
CA GLU A 242 10.00 -20.82 -4.45
C GLU A 242 10.10 -21.11 -2.94
N PRO A 243 11.28 -21.46 -2.37
CA PRO A 243 11.41 -21.74 -0.94
C PRO A 243 11.12 -20.53 -0.04
N TYR A 244 11.25 -19.31 -0.59
CA TYR A 244 11.13 -18.04 0.13
C TYR A 244 9.81 -17.34 -0.18
N SER A 245 8.80 -18.05 -0.71
CA SER A 245 7.47 -17.50 -0.97
C SER A 245 6.89 -16.89 0.31
N LEU A 246 6.41 -15.64 0.22
CA LEU A 246 5.85 -14.96 1.39
C LEU A 246 4.57 -15.64 1.86
N GLU A 247 3.77 -16.18 0.93
CA GLU A 247 2.58 -16.95 1.23
C GLU A 247 2.95 -18.23 2.02
N GLY A 248 4.02 -18.92 1.59
CA GLY A 248 4.53 -20.10 2.30
C GLY A 248 5.10 -19.77 3.67
N LEU A 249 5.80 -18.63 3.80
CA LEU A 249 6.35 -18.16 5.08
C LEU A 249 5.23 -17.74 6.04
N ALA A 250 4.20 -17.04 5.56
CA ALA A 250 3.07 -16.63 6.38
C ALA A 250 2.27 -17.82 6.90
N ALA A 251 1.97 -18.79 6.02
CA ALA A 251 1.18 -19.98 6.38
C ALA A 251 1.88 -20.88 7.41
N LYS A 252 3.23 -20.97 7.38
CA LYS A 252 4.01 -21.82 8.29
C LYS A 252 4.32 -21.18 9.64
N GLU A 253 4.22 -19.86 9.73
CA GLU A 253 4.69 -19.10 10.88
C GLU A 253 3.58 -18.75 11.87
N ASP A 254 2.40 -19.33 11.71
CA ASP A 254 1.25 -19.05 12.58
C ASP A 254 0.96 -17.54 12.70
N LEU A 255 0.99 -16.87 11.55
CA LEU A 255 0.67 -15.44 11.44
C LEU A 255 -0.84 -15.23 11.26
N ASP A 256 -1.68 -16.18 11.69
CA ASP A 256 -3.13 -16.13 11.47
C ASP A 256 -3.77 -14.85 12.00
N ASP A 257 -3.29 -14.36 13.14
CA ASP A 257 -3.73 -13.08 13.73
C ASP A 257 -3.31 -11.84 12.90
N TRP A 258 -2.36 -12.00 11.98
CA TRP A 258 -1.79 -10.92 11.16
C TRP A 258 -2.19 -11.00 9.69
N ASN A 259 -2.71 -12.15 9.25
CA ASN A 259 -3.01 -12.41 7.84
C ASN A 259 -3.97 -11.37 7.25
N GLU A 260 -4.95 -10.92 8.03
CA GLU A 260 -5.89 -9.87 7.63
C GLU A 260 -5.22 -8.48 7.48
N LEU A 261 -4.09 -8.26 8.15
CA LEU A 261 -3.35 -7.01 8.13
C LEU A 261 -2.25 -7.00 7.07
N LEU A 262 -1.84 -8.16 6.52
CA LEU A 262 -0.73 -8.29 5.58
C LEU A 262 -1.12 -7.84 4.16
N ILE A 263 -1.10 -6.54 3.94
CA ILE A 263 -1.59 -5.90 2.70
C ILE A 263 -0.73 -6.18 1.46
N ASN A 264 0.54 -6.56 1.61
CA ASN A 264 1.39 -6.94 0.49
C ASN A 264 1.41 -8.44 0.21
N LEU A 265 0.62 -9.23 0.94
CA LEU A 265 0.45 -10.68 0.74
C LEU A 265 -0.88 -10.98 0.07
N ALA A 266 -1.93 -10.27 0.49
CA ALA A 266 -3.26 -10.50 0.02
C ALA A 266 -3.29 -10.50 -1.51
N ALA A 267 -3.88 -11.55 -2.06
CA ALA A 267 -4.48 -11.39 -3.35
C ALA A 267 -5.45 -10.21 -3.23
N GLU A 268 -5.15 -9.09 -3.85
CA GLU A 268 -6.25 -8.37 -4.43
C GLU A 268 -6.82 -9.38 -5.44
N ASP A 269 -7.92 -10.03 -5.07
CA ASP A 269 -8.70 -10.80 -6.00
C ASP A 269 -9.11 -9.84 -7.11
N GLY A 270 -8.31 -9.92 -8.19
CA GLY A 270 -8.46 -9.13 -9.39
C GLY A 270 -8.32 -7.64 -9.19
N GLY A 271 -7.15 -7.02 -9.38
CA GLY A 271 -6.83 -5.58 -9.42
C GLY A 271 -7.81 -4.63 -8.71
N PRO A 272 -7.70 -3.37 -8.54
CA PRO A 272 -8.59 -2.66 -7.66
C PRO A 272 -10.01 -3.15 -7.88
N GLU A 273 -10.50 -4.04 -6.99
CA GLU A 273 -11.91 -4.36 -6.89
C GLU A 273 -12.57 -3.05 -6.56
N VAL A 274 -12.82 -2.41 -7.64
CA VAL A 274 -13.56 -1.22 -7.73
C VAL A 274 -14.95 -1.55 -7.22
N GLY A 275 -15.33 -0.97 -6.15
CA GLY A 275 -16.67 -1.02 -5.62
C GLY A 275 -16.77 -1.57 -4.20
N ASN A 276 -16.23 -2.73 -3.89
CA ASN A 276 -16.47 -3.34 -2.57
C ASN A 276 -15.35 -3.09 -1.54
N LYS A 277 -14.06 -3.25 -1.89
CA LYS A 277 -12.98 -3.12 -0.90
C LYS A 277 -12.76 -1.69 -0.40
N GLY A 278 -13.00 -0.68 -1.23
CA GLY A 278 -13.03 0.73 -0.75
C GLY A 278 -14.12 0.97 0.28
N LEU A 279 -15.22 0.23 0.22
CA LEU A 279 -16.34 0.31 1.14
C LEU A 279 -16.20 -0.64 2.33
N GLU A 280 -15.59 -1.80 2.14
CA GLU A 280 -15.23 -2.75 3.20
C GLU A 280 -14.15 -2.15 4.11
N ALA A 281 -13.18 -1.42 3.54
CA ALA A 281 -12.21 -0.63 4.30
C ALA A 281 -12.88 0.48 5.15
N LEU A 282 -14.11 0.89 4.79
CA LEU A 282 -14.93 1.77 5.60
C LEU A 282 -15.78 1.01 6.66
N GLY A 283 -15.56 -0.31 6.82
CA GLY A 283 -16.29 -1.14 7.76
C GLY A 283 -17.75 -1.32 7.40
N VAL A 284 -18.09 -1.27 6.11
CA VAL A 284 -19.49 -1.40 5.65
C VAL A 284 -19.63 -2.49 4.60
N GLU A 285 -20.16 -3.63 5.02
CA GLU A 285 -20.62 -4.64 4.08
C GLU A 285 -21.87 -4.17 3.34
N ARG A 286 -21.83 -4.25 2.02
CA ARG A 286 -23.00 -4.03 1.17
C ARG A 286 -23.88 -5.29 1.19
N GLY A 287 -25.02 -5.18 1.87
CA GLY A 287 -26.03 -6.23 1.90
C GLY A 287 -27.08 -6.07 0.79
N ALA A 288 -28.16 -6.84 0.91
CA ALA A 288 -29.34 -6.71 0.02
C ALA A 288 -30.15 -5.44 0.25
N LYS A 289 -29.95 -4.75 1.37
CA LYS A 289 -30.66 -3.53 1.75
C LYS A 289 -29.68 -2.39 1.96
N ASP A 290 -30.16 -1.17 1.82
CA ASP A 290 -29.39 0.01 2.07
C ASP A 290 -29.18 0.22 3.58
N VAL A 291 -28.07 0.85 3.92
CA VAL A 291 -27.69 1.18 5.29
C VAL A 291 -27.42 2.68 5.39
N LEU A 292 -28.13 3.34 6.29
CA LEU A 292 -27.92 4.75 6.62
C LEU A 292 -27.32 4.84 8.04
N ALA A 293 -26.19 5.54 8.16
CA ALA A 293 -25.59 5.92 9.45
C ALA A 293 -25.67 7.44 9.64
N ILE A 294 -26.12 7.85 10.83
CA ILE A 294 -26.24 9.24 11.25
C ILE A 294 -25.58 9.38 12.61
N GLY A 295 -24.44 10.09 12.68
CA GLY A 295 -23.62 10.14 13.86
C GLY A 295 -23.09 8.74 14.26
N GLU A 296 -22.19 8.69 15.22
CA GLU A 296 -21.46 7.45 15.59
C GLU A 296 -22.35 6.29 16.09
N ARG A 297 -23.64 6.54 16.40
CA ARG A 297 -24.50 5.58 17.13
C ARG A 297 -25.76 5.16 16.41
N THR A 298 -26.16 5.81 15.32
CA THR A 298 -27.42 5.51 14.65
C THR A 298 -27.16 4.81 13.33
N ARG A 299 -27.57 3.53 13.25
CA ARG A 299 -27.54 2.73 12.03
C ARG A 299 -28.95 2.25 11.70
N LEU A 300 -29.45 2.62 10.53
CA LEU A 300 -30.75 2.26 10.01
C LEU A 300 -30.62 1.34 8.81
N ILE A 301 -31.47 0.33 8.72
CA ILE A 301 -31.55 -0.58 7.58
C ILE A 301 -32.88 -0.35 6.88
N GLY A 302 -32.84 -0.18 5.55
CA GLY A 302 -34.04 0.15 4.79
C GLY A 302 -33.78 0.32 3.31
N THR A 303 -34.37 1.35 2.72
CA THR A 303 -34.20 1.70 1.31
C THR A 303 -34.07 3.22 1.18
N ALA A 304 -33.01 3.65 0.50
CA ALA A 304 -32.83 5.04 0.12
C ALA A 304 -33.70 5.36 -1.11
N GLU A 305 -34.42 6.47 -1.04
CA GLU A 305 -35.30 6.96 -2.09
C GLU A 305 -34.82 8.35 -2.53
N GLY A 306 -34.70 8.54 -3.82
CA GLY A 306 -34.25 9.78 -4.44
C GLY A 306 -33.84 9.54 -5.89
N SER A 307 -33.68 10.59 -6.66
CA SER A 307 -33.27 10.47 -8.07
C SER A 307 -31.76 10.64 -8.25
N GLU A 308 -31.18 11.57 -7.49
CA GLU A 308 -29.85 12.06 -7.78
C GLU A 308 -29.17 12.69 -6.56
N VAL A 309 -27.87 12.82 -6.64
CA VAL A 309 -27.00 13.56 -5.73
C VAL A 309 -26.29 14.63 -6.54
N ILE A 310 -26.26 15.86 -6.05
CA ILE A 310 -25.47 16.93 -6.62
C ILE A 310 -24.17 17.02 -5.84
N ALA A 311 -23.05 16.91 -6.54
CA ALA A 311 -21.70 16.97 -5.99
C ALA A 311 -20.97 18.18 -6.59
N GLU A 312 -20.56 19.12 -5.75
CA GLU A 312 -19.77 20.30 -6.14
C GLU A 312 -18.34 20.13 -5.62
N GLY A 313 -17.43 19.88 -6.52
CA GLY A 313 -16.02 19.59 -6.21
C GLY A 313 -15.03 20.43 -7.01
N PRO A 314 -13.74 20.09 -6.94
CA PRO A 314 -12.66 20.81 -7.65
C PRO A 314 -12.85 20.85 -9.18
N TYR A 315 -13.63 19.93 -9.71
CA TYR A 315 -13.88 19.76 -11.15
C TYR A 315 -15.20 20.41 -11.61
N GLY A 316 -15.91 21.08 -10.72
CA GLY A 316 -17.22 21.67 -10.96
C GLY A 316 -18.36 20.92 -10.29
N GLU A 317 -19.59 21.28 -10.68
CA GLU A 317 -20.81 20.63 -10.22
C GLU A 317 -21.15 19.45 -11.13
N VAL A 318 -21.51 18.31 -10.53
CA VAL A 318 -21.97 17.12 -11.23
C VAL A 318 -23.23 16.56 -10.58
N THR A 319 -24.19 16.16 -11.41
CA THR A 319 -25.39 15.46 -10.96
C THR A 319 -25.21 13.96 -11.16
N ILE A 320 -25.26 13.22 -10.06
CA ILE A 320 -24.99 11.79 -10.03
C ILE A 320 -26.31 11.04 -9.77
N PRO A 321 -26.78 10.21 -10.71
CA PRO A 321 -27.96 9.38 -10.47
C PRO A 321 -27.76 8.45 -9.26
N LEU A 322 -28.74 8.36 -8.36
CA LEU A 322 -28.64 7.52 -7.16
C LEU A 322 -28.30 6.05 -7.49
N ARG A 323 -28.85 5.53 -8.59
CA ARG A 323 -28.56 4.17 -9.07
C ARG A 323 -27.10 3.90 -9.41
N SER A 324 -26.31 4.94 -9.76
CA SER A 324 -24.88 4.84 -10.06
C SER A 324 -24.01 4.87 -8.80
N ILE A 325 -24.59 5.17 -7.65
CA ILE A 325 -23.88 5.32 -6.38
C ILE A 325 -23.83 3.97 -5.66
N ALA A 326 -22.65 3.64 -5.14
CA ALA A 326 -22.43 2.51 -4.25
C ALA A 326 -22.47 2.93 -2.79
N ALA A 327 -21.87 4.10 -2.47
CA ALA A 327 -21.94 4.68 -1.14
C ALA A 327 -21.68 6.19 -1.17
N ILE A 328 -22.14 6.86 -0.11
CA ILE A 328 -21.81 8.24 0.23
C ILE A 328 -21.21 8.22 1.63
N VAL A 329 -20.04 8.83 1.79
CA VAL A 329 -19.43 9.09 3.09
C VAL A 329 -19.52 10.58 3.33
N GLY A 330 -20.26 10.97 4.35
CA GLY A 330 -20.49 12.37 4.71
C GLY A 330 -19.38 12.94 5.59
N ASN A 331 -19.65 14.11 6.13
CA ASN A 331 -18.69 14.90 6.92
C ASN A 331 -18.84 14.62 8.42
N SER A 332 -18.77 13.36 8.86
CA SER A 332 -18.99 12.99 10.25
C SER A 332 -17.81 13.21 11.19
N GLY A 333 -16.71 13.70 10.68
CA GLY A 333 -15.51 13.94 11.48
C GLY A 333 -14.66 15.07 10.91
N VAL A 334 -14.14 15.86 11.79
CA VAL A 334 -13.30 17.04 11.59
C VAL A 334 -12.52 17.04 10.27
N GLY A 335 -13.01 17.77 9.27
CA GLY A 335 -12.19 18.27 8.16
C GLY A 335 -12.00 17.34 6.95
N LEU A 336 -12.76 16.27 6.81
CA LEU A 336 -12.76 15.47 5.58
C LEU A 336 -13.88 15.94 4.64
N GLU A 337 -13.53 16.17 3.38
CA GLU A 337 -14.55 16.42 2.36
C GLU A 337 -15.40 15.16 2.17
N PRO A 338 -16.74 15.32 2.02
CA PRO A 338 -17.61 14.20 1.70
C PRO A 338 -17.17 13.50 0.42
N ARG A 339 -17.41 12.18 0.32
CA ARG A 339 -17.04 11.37 -0.83
C ARG A 339 -18.20 10.55 -1.36
N VAL A 340 -18.32 10.51 -2.67
CA VAL A 340 -19.25 9.63 -3.39
C VAL A 340 -18.46 8.51 -4.04
N TYR A 341 -18.83 7.28 -3.73
CA TYR A 341 -18.30 6.07 -4.33
C TYR A 341 -19.31 5.57 -5.36
N LEU A 342 -18.87 5.44 -6.61
CA LEU A 342 -19.72 4.97 -7.68
C LEU A 342 -19.59 3.45 -7.89
N ARG A 343 -20.61 2.86 -8.51
CA ARG A 343 -20.65 1.41 -8.80
C ARG A 343 -19.63 0.96 -9.85
N ASP A 344 -19.14 1.88 -10.66
CA ASP A 344 -18.06 1.65 -11.64
C ASP A 344 -16.67 1.96 -11.06
N GLY A 345 -16.58 2.27 -9.75
CA GLY A 345 -15.36 2.49 -9.01
C GLY A 345 -14.77 3.87 -9.06
N GLN A 346 -15.44 4.79 -9.64
CA GLN A 346 -15.06 6.18 -9.49
C GLN A 346 -15.28 6.64 -8.04
N ILE A 347 -14.45 7.56 -7.59
CA ILE A 347 -14.53 8.21 -6.26
C ILE A 347 -14.43 9.70 -6.49
N ILE A 348 -15.36 10.44 -5.95
CA ILE A 348 -15.44 11.89 -6.10
C ILE A 348 -15.53 12.55 -4.72
N SER A 349 -14.58 13.42 -4.42
CA SER A 349 -14.59 14.30 -3.24
C SER A 349 -15.34 15.58 -3.59
N ALA A 350 -16.41 15.89 -2.87
CA ALA A 350 -17.25 17.05 -3.19
C ALA A 350 -18.13 17.47 -2.02
N ASN A 351 -18.54 18.73 -2.00
CA ASN A 351 -19.68 19.16 -1.20
C ASN A 351 -20.96 18.56 -1.79
N LEU A 352 -21.79 17.97 -0.94
CA LEU A 352 -22.96 17.24 -1.38
C LEU A 352 -24.24 17.99 -1.11
N SER A 353 -25.15 17.95 -2.08
CA SER A 353 -26.56 18.28 -1.94
C SER A 353 -27.40 17.05 -2.28
N LEU A 354 -28.37 16.75 -1.44
CA LEU A 354 -29.19 15.53 -1.51
C LEU A 354 -30.69 15.92 -1.71
N PRO A 355 -31.05 16.52 -2.84
CA PRO A 355 -32.38 17.06 -3.05
C PRO A 355 -33.45 15.95 -3.02
N GLY A 356 -34.42 16.08 -2.10
CA GLY A 356 -35.54 15.14 -2.00
C GLY A 356 -35.15 13.71 -1.60
N MET A 357 -33.96 13.51 -1.10
CA MET A 357 -33.50 12.20 -0.66
C MET A 357 -34.09 11.82 0.69
N SER A 358 -34.61 10.61 0.78
CA SER A 358 -35.20 10.08 2.00
C SER A 358 -34.83 8.61 2.20
N PHE A 359 -35.05 8.13 3.42
CA PHE A 359 -34.73 6.76 3.81
C PHE A 359 -35.98 6.12 4.44
N SER A 360 -36.50 5.08 3.81
CA SER A 360 -37.60 4.28 4.30
C SER A 360 -37.07 3.11 5.12
N GLN A 361 -37.38 3.08 6.43
CA GLN A 361 -36.93 2.04 7.34
C GLN A 361 -37.69 0.73 7.13
N ALA A 362 -36.99 -0.41 7.29
CA ALA A 362 -37.65 -1.72 7.21
C ALA A 362 -38.76 -1.97 8.25
N GLY A 363 -38.75 -1.22 9.36
CA GLY A 363 -39.74 -1.29 10.43
C GLY A 363 -40.88 -0.26 10.30
N GLY A 364 -40.94 0.49 9.19
CA GLY A 364 -41.87 1.61 8.98
C GLY A 364 -41.28 2.93 9.46
N GLY A 365 -41.67 4.01 8.78
CA GLY A 365 -41.13 5.35 8.98
C GLY A 365 -40.26 5.81 7.82
N LYS A 366 -40.34 7.09 7.51
CA LYS A 366 -39.57 7.74 6.46
C LYS A 366 -38.79 8.91 7.06
N LEU A 367 -37.52 8.98 6.77
CA LEU A 367 -36.60 10.00 7.25
C LEU A 367 -36.04 10.77 6.06
N GLU A 368 -36.04 12.09 6.09
CA GLU A 368 -35.29 12.89 5.11
C GLU A 368 -33.81 12.85 5.42
N ILE A 369 -33.00 12.63 4.39
CA ILE A 369 -31.53 12.59 4.50
C ILE A 369 -31.01 14.00 4.23
N ASN A 370 -30.27 14.53 5.20
CA ASN A 370 -29.58 15.80 5.06
C ASN A 370 -28.05 15.54 4.94
N ALA A 371 -27.41 16.12 3.92
CA ALA A 371 -25.98 15.96 3.69
C ALA A 371 -25.13 16.39 4.90
N GLY A 372 -25.55 17.43 5.62
CA GLY A 372 -24.83 17.95 6.80
C GLY A 372 -24.84 17.04 8.03
N THR A 373 -25.78 16.08 8.08
CA THR A 373 -25.90 15.11 9.19
C THR A 373 -25.58 13.69 8.79
N LEU A 374 -25.33 13.47 7.51
CA LEU A 374 -25.00 12.18 6.96
C LEU A 374 -23.58 11.77 7.31
N ASP A 375 -23.42 10.68 8.05
CA ASP A 375 -22.12 10.06 8.21
C ASP A 375 -21.83 9.11 7.06
N ARG A 376 -22.80 8.26 6.75
CA ARG A 376 -22.64 7.25 5.72
C ARG A 376 -23.98 6.77 5.18
N LEU A 377 -24.06 6.64 3.86
CA LEU A 377 -25.13 5.94 3.18
C LEU A 377 -24.51 4.88 2.28
N VAL A 378 -24.86 3.62 2.49
CA VAL A 378 -24.39 2.50 1.66
C VAL A 378 -25.59 1.91 0.96
N LEU A 379 -25.53 1.86 -0.36
CA LEU A 379 -26.60 1.32 -1.19
C LEU A 379 -26.40 -0.17 -1.42
N GLY A 380 -27.49 -0.92 -1.34
CA GLY A 380 -27.49 -2.37 -1.48
C GLY A 380 -27.04 -2.84 -2.88
N ARG A 381 -26.82 -4.16 -3.01
CA ARG A 381 -26.38 -4.81 -4.26
C ARG A 381 -27.54 -5.12 -5.22
N ALA A 382 -28.61 -4.34 -5.21
CA ALA A 382 -29.76 -4.60 -6.09
C ALA A 382 -29.43 -4.53 -7.59
N GLU A 383 -28.40 -3.79 -7.95
CA GLU A 383 -27.84 -3.72 -9.29
C GLU A 383 -26.35 -4.16 -9.25
N ALA A 384 -25.90 -4.85 -10.30
CA ALA A 384 -24.52 -5.29 -10.41
C ALA A 384 -23.57 -4.09 -10.48
N ASP A 385 -22.44 -4.20 -9.79
CA ASP A 385 -21.36 -3.23 -9.96
C ASP A 385 -20.76 -3.40 -11.34
N ILE A 386 -20.36 -2.30 -11.96
CA ILE A 386 -19.79 -2.29 -13.30
C ILE A 386 -18.26 -2.41 -13.14
N ASP A 387 -17.67 -3.42 -13.77
CA ASP A 387 -16.21 -3.47 -13.85
C ASP A 387 -15.73 -2.35 -14.80
N TRP A 388 -15.06 -1.35 -14.24
CA TRP A 388 -14.52 -0.22 -15.00
C TRP A 388 -13.55 -0.66 -16.12
N ARG A 389 -13.04 -1.88 -16.04
CA ARG A 389 -12.16 -2.48 -17.04
C ARG A 389 -12.92 -2.95 -18.29
N GLU A 390 -14.23 -3.16 -18.18
CA GLU A 390 -15.06 -3.47 -19.33
C GLU A 390 -15.19 -2.21 -20.20
N GLY A 391 -14.72 -2.28 -21.44
CA GLY A 391 -14.85 -1.20 -22.42
C GLY A 391 -13.61 -0.38 -22.71
N GLY A 392 -12.41 -0.78 -22.25
CA GLY A 392 -11.15 -0.15 -22.68
C GLY A 392 -10.87 1.22 -22.06
N ALA A 393 -11.48 1.53 -20.92
CA ALA A 393 -11.32 2.80 -20.21
C ALA A 393 -9.94 2.95 -19.53
N ALA A 394 -9.55 4.16 -19.20
CA ALA A 394 -8.43 4.47 -18.32
C ALA A 394 -8.97 5.02 -16.99
N MET A 395 -8.17 4.89 -15.95
CA MET A 395 -8.45 5.45 -14.62
C MET A 395 -7.39 6.47 -14.26
N ILE A 396 -7.81 7.66 -13.86
CA ILE A 396 -6.96 8.68 -13.26
C ILE A 396 -7.21 8.68 -11.76
N GLU A 397 -6.13 8.71 -10.99
CA GLU A 397 -6.16 8.95 -9.55
C GLU A 397 -5.46 10.27 -9.23
N THR A 398 -6.03 11.02 -8.31
CA THR A 398 -5.49 12.31 -7.86
C THR A 398 -4.92 12.23 -6.45
N TYR A 399 -4.10 13.20 -6.07
CA TYR A 399 -3.58 13.28 -4.69
C TYR A 399 -4.66 13.57 -3.64
N SER A 400 -5.82 14.11 -4.04
CA SER A 400 -7.01 14.22 -3.17
C SER A 400 -7.68 12.86 -2.90
N GLY A 401 -7.30 11.83 -3.65
CA GLY A 401 -7.89 10.49 -3.57
C GLY A 401 -9.12 10.31 -4.46
N ASP A 402 -9.40 11.27 -5.35
CA ASP A 402 -10.40 11.08 -6.38
C ASP A 402 -9.93 10.06 -7.40
N ARG A 403 -10.87 9.29 -7.92
CA ARG A 403 -10.66 8.28 -8.92
C ARG A 403 -11.66 8.48 -10.06
N LEU A 404 -11.17 8.80 -11.23
CA LEU A 404 -11.97 9.24 -12.36
C LEU A 404 -11.77 8.33 -13.56
N ARG A 405 -12.87 7.82 -14.11
CA ARG A 405 -12.87 6.99 -15.32
C ARG A 405 -12.88 7.87 -16.56
N ILE A 406 -12.03 7.53 -17.52
CA ILE A 406 -11.93 8.18 -18.82
C ILE A 406 -12.51 7.24 -19.88
N ASN A 407 -13.49 7.72 -20.65
CA ASN A 407 -14.14 6.91 -21.67
C ASN A 407 -13.36 6.80 -22.96
N ASP A 408 -12.70 7.89 -23.37
CA ASP A 408 -11.89 7.90 -24.58
C ASP A 408 -10.42 8.21 -24.24
N PRO A 409 -9.60 7.16 -24.01
CA PRO A 409 -8.19 7.34 -23.74
C PRO A 409 -7.44 8.04 -24.89
N ALA A 410 -7.90 7.93 -26.14
CA ALA A 410 -7.25 8.55 -27.28
C ALA A 410 -7.45 10.07 -27.32
N ALA A 411 -8.52 10.57 -26.72
CA ALA A 411 -8.78 12.01 -26.63
C ALA A 411 -7.85 12.72 -25.65
N LEU A 412 -7.27 12.02 -24.69
CA LEU A 412 -6.42 12.62 -23.67
C LEU A 412 -4.99 12.76 -24.16
N LYS A 413 -4.55 14.00 -24.24
CA LYS A 413 -3.17 14.36 -24.61
C LYS A 413 -2.54 15.16 -23.48
N PHE A 414 -1.33 14.80 -23.14
CA PHE A 414 -0.51 15.58 -22.21
C PHE A 414 0.93 15.62 -22.69
N SER A 415 1.66 16.61 -22.23
CA SER A 415 3.06 16.76 -22.54
C SER A 415 3.90 16.35 -21.34
N ALA A 416 4.83 15.45 -21.58
CA ALA A 416 5.82 15.04 -20.63
C ALA A 416 7.19 15.59 -21.01
N VAL A 417 7.86 16.23 -20.06
CA VAL A 417 9.21 16.76 -20.26
C VAL A 417 10.21 15.68 -19.85
N THR A 418 11.03 15.29 -20.81
CA THR A 418 12.12 14.32 -20.62
C THR A 418 13.47 15.03 -20.63
N ALA A 419 14.56 14.32 -20.32
CA ALA A 419 15.92 14.83 -20.48
C ALA A 419 16.27 15.17 -21.94
N TRP A 420 15.52 14.66 -22.91
CA TRP A 420 15.75 14.84 -24.35
C TRP A 420 14.78 15.83 -25.00
N GLY A 421 13.86 16.38 -24.23
CA GLY A 421 12.87 17.32 -24.72
C GLY A 421 11.44 16.96 -24.31
N GLU A 422 10.50 17.66 -24.91
CA GLU A 422 9.08 17.50 -24.67
C GLU A 422 8.52 16.33 -25.51
N LEU A 423 7.81 15.42 -24.87
CA LEU A 423 7.20 14.23 -25.46
C LEU A 423 5.68 14.35 -25.36
N PRO A 424 4.97 14.54 -26.49
CA PRO A 424 3.51 14.45 -26.48
C PRO A 424 3.10 12.98 -26.27
N ILE A 425 2.18 12.75 -25.33
CA ILE A 425 1.70 11.42 -24.97
C ILE A 425 0.20 11.40 -25.07
N THR A 426 -0.32 10.32 -25.65
CA THR A 426 -1.73 9.98 -25.67
C THR A 426 -1.97 8.77 -24.79
N LEU A 427 -3.13 8.70 -24.13
CA LEU A 427 -3.43 7.59 -23.21
C LEU A 427 -3.52 6.22 -23.89
N ASP A 428 -3.85 6.18 -25.17
CA ASP A 428 -3.84 4.96 -25.97
C ASP A 428 -2.45 4.34 -26.13
N GLN A 429 -1.40 5.15 -25.89
CA GLN A 429 0.00 4.71 -25.90
C GLN A 429 0.51 4.37 -24.50
N LEU A 430 -0.23 4.75 -23.45
CA LEU A 430 0.17 4.65 -22.06
C LEU A 430 -0.27 3.32 -21.46
N THR A 431 0.65 2.66 -20.76
CA THR A 431 0.32 1.55 -19.87
C THR A 431 0.15 2.06 -18.45
N TRP A 432 1.07 2.93 -18.02
CA TRP A 432 1.07 3.46 -16.67
C TRP A 432 1.87 4.76 -16.58
N LEU A 433 1.39 5.67 -15.75
CA LEU A 433 2.07 6.89 -15.33
C LEU A 433 1.87 7.05 -13.83
N GLY A 434 2.94 7.20 -13.09
CA GLY A 434 2.85 7.42 -11.64
C GLY A 434 4.10 8.08 -11.08
N PRO A 435 4.05 8.61 -9.84
CA PRO A 435 5.11 9.39 -9.25
C PRO A 435 6.37 8.54 -9.00
N VAL A 436 7.53 9.16 -9.18
CA VAL A 436 8.84 8.58 -8.88
C VAL A 436 9.63 9.50 -7.97
N GLY A 437 10.07 8.97 -6.84
CA GLY A 437 10.95 9.68 -5.91
C GLY A 437 10.24 10.49 -4.83
N ARG A 438 11.02 10.94 -3.85
CA ARG A 438 10.58 11.51 -2.57
C ARG A 438 9.75 12.80 -2.67
N ASN A 439 9.86 13.54 -3.76
CA ASN A 439 9.28 14.89 -3.86
C ASN A 439 8.12 14.98 -4.85
N GLY A 440 7.62 13.87 -5.40
CA GLY A 440 6.53 13.91 -6.37
C GLY A 440 6.82 14.71 -7.66
N ALA A 441 8.03 15.25 -7.79
CA ALA A 441 8.41 16.10 -8.90
C ALA A 441 8.66 15.35 -10.22
N GLY A 442 8.79 14.04 -10.16
CA GLY A 442 9.02 13.20 -11.35
C GLY A 442 8.03 12.05 -11.41
N TYR A 443 7.71 11.67 -12.63
CA TYR A 443 6.85 10.53 -12.92
C TYR A 443 7.62 9.47 -13.70
N MET A 444 7.27 8.22 -13.52
CA MET A 444 7.64 7.15 -14.42
C MET A 444 6.53 6.99 -15.44
N LEU A 445 6.90 7.06 -16.69
CA LEU A 445 6.06 6.77 -17.82
C LEU A 445 6.38 5.38 -18.35
N GLU A 446 5.37 4.58 -18.55
CA GLU A 446 5.45 3.31 -19.23
C GLU A 446 4.48 3.29 -20.41
N LEU A 447 5.02 3.06 -21.60
CA LEU A 447 4.26 2.99 -22.85
C LEU A 447 3.99 1.53 -23.23
N MET A 448 2.93 1.29 -24.02
CA MET A 448 2.55 -0.04 -24.52
C MET A 448 3.64 -0.75 -25.32
N ASN A 449 4.56 -0.01 -25.93
CA ASN A 449 5.69 -0.57 -26.66
C ASN A 449 6.86 -0.98 -25.75
N GLY A 450 6.68 -0.93 -24.43
CA GLY A 450 7.71 -1.25 -23.43
C GLY A 450 8.69 -0.11 -23.13
N THR A 451 8.52 1.06 -23.74
CA THR A 451 9.36 2.22 -23.42
C THR A 451 9.05 2.67 -21.99
N ARG A 452 10.12 2.84 -21.20
CA ARG A 452 10.05 3.39 -19.84
C ARG A 452 10.98 4.59 -19.75
N CYS A 453 10.46 5.70 -19.26
CA CYS A 453 11.30 6.86 -19.02
C CYS A 453 10.78 7.70 -17.85
N ARG A 454 11.72 8.36 -17.19
CA ARG A 454 11.40 9.35 -16.18
C ARG A 454 11.03 10.65 -16.87
N VAL A 455 9.88 11.21 -16.46
CA VAL A 455 9.34 12.43 -17.04
C VAL A 455 8.95 13.41 -15.94
N PHE A 456 8.87 14.67 -16.30
CA PHE A 456 8.23 15.70 -15.51
C PHE A 456 6.95 16.10 -16.22
N LEU A 457 5.85 16.15 -15.50
CA LEU A 457 4.65 16.77 -16.03
C LEU A 457 4.82 18.28 -15.89
N GLY A 458 4.71 19.00 -17.02
CA GLY A 458 4.71 20.45 -16.99
C GLY A 458 3.57 20.96 -16.09
N ARG A 459 3.64 22.22 -15.66
CA ARG A 459 2.53 22.89 -14.94
C ARG A 459 1.37 23.16 -15.91
N SER A 460 0.86 22.13 -16.52
CA SER A 460 -0.24 22.19 -17.46
C SER A 460 -1.49 21.56 -16.83
N LYS A 461 -2.63 21.98 -17.32
CA LYS A 461 -3.87 21.30 -17.01
C LYS A 461 -4.05 20.18 -18.02
N VAL A 462 -4.43 19.01 -17.53
CA VAL A 462 -4.79 17.86 -18.34
C VAL A 462 -6.30 17.89 -18.52
N SER A 463 -6.77 18.05 -19.76
CA SER A 463 -8.20 17.99 -20.08
C SER A 463 -8.60 16.53 -20.23
N VAL A 464 -9.65 16.12 -19.53
CA VAL A 464 -10.11 14.74 -19.46
C VAL A 464 -11.59 14.70 -19.75
N ASP A 465 -12.00 13.85 -20.68
CA ASP A 465 -13.41 13.59 -20.93
C ASP A 465 -13.85 12.37 -20.10
N THR A 466 -14.72 12.62 -19.13
CA THR A 466 -15.27 11.60 -18.23
C THR A 466 -16.74 11.38 -18.55
N GLU A 467 -17.20 10.15 -18.41
CA GLU A 467 -18.62 9.80 -18.68
C GLU A 467 -19.57 10.60 -17.80
N LEU A 468 -19.19 10.83 -16.56
CA LEU A 468 -20.07 11.42 -15.57
C LEU A 468 -20.03 12.95 -15.54
N MET A 469 -18.84 13.53 -15.68
CA MET A 469 -18.62 14.97 -15.51
C MET A 469 -18.34 15.68 -16.84
N GLY A 470 -18.36 14.95 -17.97
CA GLY A 470 -17.95 15.52 -19.25
C GLY A 470 -16.48 15.94 -19.24
N ASN A 471 -16.18 17.04 -19.91
CA ASN A 471 -14.81 17.52 -20.04
C ASN A 471 -14.39 18.31 -18.80
N ILE A 472 -13.49 17.73 -18.01
CA ILE A 472 -12.91 18.34 -16.82
C ILE A 472 -11.43 18.68 -17.03
N SER A 473 -10.90 19.52 -16.17
CA SER A 473 -9.48 19.95 -16.23
C SER A 473 -8.80 19.64 -14.92
N ILE A 474 -7.86 18.70 -14.94
CA ILE A 474 -7.07 18.28 -13.77
C ILE A 474 -5.72 18.97 -13.85
N SER A 475 -5.29 19.61 -12.77
CA SER A 475 -3.94 20.14 -12.68
C SER A 475 -2.93 18.99 -12.65
N SER A 476 -1.83 19.09 -13.41
CA SER A 476 -0.78 18.10 -13.39
C SER A 476 -0.15 17.88 -12.00
N VAL A 477 -0.23 18.89 -11.12
CA VAL A 477 0.25 18.77 -9.73
C VAL A 477 -0.69 17.96 -8.85
N ASP A 478 -1.96 17.84 -9.24
CA ASP A 478 -2.96 17.05 -8.52
C ASP A 478 -3.04 15.61 -9.05
N LEU A 479 -2.42 15.33 -10.19
CA LEU A 479 -2.39 14.01 -10.78
C LEU A 479 -1.46 13.08 -10.00
N MET A 480 -2.00 12.00 -9.43
CA MET A 480 -1.23 10.98 -8.74
C MET A 480 -0.78 9.88 -9.72
N GLN A 481 -1.73 9.25 -10.39
CA GLN A 481 -1.41 8.21 -11.37
C GLN A 481 -2.47 8.08 -12.45
N VAL A 482 -2.06 7.47 -13.56
CA VAL A 482 -2.94 7.07 -14.67
C VAL A 482 -2.67 5.61 -14.98
N THR A 483 -3.72 4.82 -15.07
CA THR A 483 -3.64 3.39 -15.42
C THR A 483 -4.57 3.10 -16.59
N THR A 484 -4.10 2.37 -17.59
CA THR A 484 -4.91 1.96 -18.74
C THR A 484 -5.10 0.44 -18.79
N ILE A 485 -6.18 -0.01 -19.41
CA ILE A 485 -6.57 -1.44 -19.44
C ILE A 485 -5.84 -2.22 -20.51
N ALA A 486 -5.41 -1.59 -21.57
CA ALA A 486 -4.85 -2.24 -22.75
C ALA A 486 -3.61 -3.12 -22.50
N SER A 487 -3.05 -3.10 -21.27
CA SER A 487 -1.86 -3.87 -20.89
C SER A 487 -2.11 -5.34 -20.54
N ARG A 488 -3.35 -5.83 -20.46
CA ARG A 488 -3.65 -7.19 -19.95
C ARG A 488 -4.11 -8.22 -21.00
N SER A 489 -4.26 -7.84 -22.25
CA SER A 489 -4.72 -8.74 -23.32
C SER A 489 -3.60 -9.36 -24.18
N ARG A 490 -2.34 -9.36 -23.70
CA ARG A 490 -1.25 -10.04 -24.41
C ARG A 490 -0.46 -10.96 -23.51
#